data_a7fa0ee04c12dfaee2268ea18d01c093
#
_entry.id   a7fa0ee04c12dfaee2268ea18d01c093
#
_cell.length_a   1.000
_cell.length_b   1.000
_cell.length_c   1.000
_cell.angle_alpha   90.00
_cell.angle_beta   90.00
_cell.angle_gamma   90.00
#
_symmetry.space_group_name_H-M   'P 1'
#
loop_
_entity.id
_entity.type
_entity.pdbx_description
1 polymer ?
#
loop_
_entity_poly.entity_id
_entity_poly.type
_entity_poly.pdbx_seq_one_letter_code
_entity_poly.pdbx_strand_id
1 'polypeptide(L)'
;MKTEDIRRMAHDIIDRNAVENDYIEYKKSVSNVVKDGILKTACAFANNYMNREIGLLFIGIEEEDDEATGRKAVPVRPISGVEEAKIETTENELKSLLGHIRPKPVYHLLQDMIDDRYYIILAVEPGTDGPYETDEKAEKDKKIGLKAGRYIRIRRDSRKPNKREEFELLKKFADSHFTSELNETATLDDLNYEYMKEYLVRTNAAADIRALSKLDMAKAMNLVSESDYGGLRAKNFAVLMFADRPADYIPYAYVEVIREAVGTDKMESKRFDGPIWIQAQQVIRYFEDNFHATYTIRDSVTNAAHKVDNWPSIMFAELATNCILHKEYSTQQYVGIYIYKDHICFINHNRPLPPVTIEDMNTKTEFQDRNYLNKELKEMFFSLDLIQSYGSGIRRAKKAMADNSSPALIFEPNNDVDDYTMATAYINDEFARVKAEEEGRSLAGSGFKNGTENGTENGTERIPEAAIAFLQNYLHAPWTGGCG
;
A
#
# COMPACT_ATOMS: atom_id res chain seq x y z
N MET A 1 17.94 -8.03 -17.15
CA MET A 1 18.76 -6.77 -17.16
C MET A 1 20.08 -7.04 -17.87
N LYS A 2 20.73 -6.02 -18.51
CA LYS A 2 22.07 -6.22 -19.14
C LYS A 2 23.16 -6.27 -18.06
N THR A 3 24.17 -7.11 -18.29
CA THR A 3 25.29 -7.28 -17.34
C THR A 3 26.02 -5.98 -16.99
N GLU A 4 26.17 -5.07 -17.96
CA GLU A 4 26.81 -3.77 -17.76
C GLU A 4 25.97 -2.84 -16.86
N ASP A 5 24.65 -2.90 -16.95
CA ASP A 5 23.74 -2.12 -16.10
C ASP A 5 23.82 -2.62 -14.65
N ILE A 6 23.92 -3.95 -14.44
CA ILE A 6 24.09 -4.53 -13.12
C ILE A 6 25.41 -4.08 -12.49
N ARG A 7 26.52 -4.09 -13.23
CA ARG A 7 27.82 -3.61 -12.73
C ARG A 7 27.78 -2.14 -12.35
N ARG A 8 27.22 -1.30 -13.23
CA ARG A 8 27.08 0.13 -12.95
C ARG A 8 26.28 0.37 -11.68
N MET A 9 25.13 -0.32 -11.53
CA MET A 9 24.31 -0.25 -10.32
C MET A 9 25.09 -0.70 -9.08
N ALA A 10 25.86 -1.78 -9.17
CA ALA A 10 26.69 -2.28 -8.08
C ALA A 10 27.74 -1.27 -7.63
N HIS A 11 28.46 -0.64 -8.58
CA HIS A 11 29.40 0.43 -8.28
C HIS A 11 28.73 1.62 -7.60
N ASP A 12 27.62 2.10 -8.13
CA ASP A 12 26.86 3.21 -7.55
C ASP A 12 26.41 2.93 -6.11
N ILE A 13 26.00 1.68 -5.82
CA ILE A 13 25.59 1.24 -4.49
C ILE A 13 26.79 1.30 -3.51
N ILE A 14 27.92 0.74 -3.90
CA ILE A 14 29.11 0.68 -3.04
C ILE A 14 29.69 2.08 -2.85
N ASP A 15 29.81 2.88 -3.91
CA ASP A 15 30.39 4.23 -3.85
C ASP A 15 29.57 5.22 -3.02
N ARG A 16 28.25 5.05 -2.99
CA ARG A 16 27.36 5.83 -2.12
C ARG A 16 27.27 5.29 -0.70
N ASN A 17 28.03 4.25 -0.36
CA ASN A 17 27.91 3.53 0.91
C ASN A 17 26.44 3.20 1.24
N ALA A 18 25.73 2.62 0.27
CA ALA A 18 24.32 2.28 0.48
C ALA A 18 24.20 1.21 1.56
N VAL A 19 23.25 1.39 2.47
CA VAL A 19 22.96 0.42 3.53
C VAL A 19 22.21 -0.80 2.97
N GLU A 20 22.32 -1.94 3.65
CA GLU A 20 21.45 -3.08 3.37
C GLU A 20 19.97 -2.69 3.45
N ASN A 21 19.19 -3.25 2.53
CA ASN A 21 17.77 -2.99 2.42
C ASN A 21 17.03 -4.19 1.79
N ASP A 22 15.85 -3.98 1.25
CA ASP A 22 15.02 -5.01 0.65
C ASP A 22 15.55 -5.58 -0.68
N TYR A 23 16.61 -5.01 -1.26
CA TYR A 23 17.25 -5.50 -2.49
C TYR A 23 18.79 -5.50 -2.44
N ILE A 24 19.40 -5.11 -1.34
CA ILE A 24 20.86 -5.09 -1.14
C ILE A 24 21.25 -5.94 0.07
N GLU A 25 22.24 -6.81 -0.10
CA GLU A 25 22.82 -7.62 0.97
C GLU A 25 24.34 -7.70 0.81
N TYR A 26 25.10 -7.58 1.90
CA TYR A 26 26.55 -7.71 1.92
C TYR A 26 26.98 -8.95 2.70
N LYS A 27 27.97 -9.67 2.16
CA LYS A 27 28.58 -10.81 2.86
C LYS A 27 30.08 -10.82 2.61
N LYS A 28 30.85 -10.93 3.68
CA LYS A 28 32.31 -11.00 3.62
C LYS A 28 32.82 -12.19 2.81
N SER A 29 32.18 -13.36 2.92
CA SER A 29 32.58 -14.58 2.24
C SER A 29 31.45 -15.62 2.20
N VAL A 30 31.60 -16.67 1.39
CA VAL A 30 30.72 -17.85 1.42
C VAL A 30 31.28 -18.87 2.40
N SER A 31 30.92 -18.77 3.67
CA SER A 31 31.29 -19.71 4.71
C SER A 31 30.09 -20.52 5.18
N ASN A 32 30.32 -21.67 5.83
CA ASN A 32 29.21 -22.51 6.32
C ASN A 32 28.28 -21.79 7.31
N VAL A 33 28.77 -20.71 7.97
CA VAL A 33 27.99 -19.92 8.94
C VAL A 33 27.00 -18.99 8.26
N VAL A 34 27.24 -18.62 6.98
CA VAL A 34 26.41 -17.65 6.25
C VAL A 34 25.66 -18.24 5.07
N LYS A 35 25.85 -19.54 4.77
CA LYS A 35 25.18 -20.20 3.63
C LYS A 35 23.67 -20.20 3.74
N ASP A 36 23.14 -20.39 4.92
CA ASP A 36 21.70 -20.29 5.19
C ASP A 36 21.18 -18.87 4.89
N GLY A 37 21.91 -17.84 5.33
CA GLY A 37 21.59 -16.42 5.08
C GLY A 37 21.60 -16.09 3.58
N ILE A 38 22.63 -16.54 2.84
CA ILE A 38 22.73 -16.32 1.39
C ILE A 38 21.57 -17.01 0.67
N LEU A 39 21.30 -18.28 0.96
CA LEU A 39 20.21 -19.03 0.33
C LEU A 39 18.84 -18.44 0.63
N LYS A 40 18.60 -18.10 1.89
CA LYS A 40 17.39 -17.44 2.36
C LYS A 40 17.16 -16.11 1.63
N THR A 41 18.18 -15.27 1.53
CA THR A 41 18.11 -13.97 0.87
C THR A 41 17.92 -14.11 -0.65
N ALA A 42 18.62 -15.03 -1.31
CA ALA A 42 18.43 -15.28 -2.74
C ALA A 42 17.03 -15.79 -3.06
N CYS A 43 16.45 -16.67 -2.23
CA CYS A 43 15.06 -17.11 -2.36
C CYS A 43 14.08 -15.93 -2.19
N ALA A 44 14.34 -15.06 -1.21
CA ALA A 44 13.52 -13.89 -0.96
C ALA A 44 13.61 -12.85 -2.10
N PHE A 45 14.77 -12.69 -2.71
CA PHE A 45 14.94 -11.85 -3.90
C PHE A 45 14.18 -12.41 -5.10
N ALA A 46 14.19 -13.73 -5.33
CA ALA A 46 13.40 -14.37 -6.39
C ALA A 46 11.90 -14.18 -6.16
N ASN A 47 11.42 -14.28 -4.92
CA ASN A 47 10.04 -13.98 -4.55
C ASN A 47 9.68 -12.50 -4.72
N ASN A 48 10.67 -11.64 -4.62
CA ASN A 48 10.55 -10.20 -4.86
C ASN A 48 9.28 -9.59 -4.23
N TYR A 49 9.05 -9.88 -2.96
CA TYR A 49 7.83 -9.45 -2.26
C TYR A 49 7.65 -7.92 -2.30
N MET A 50 8.74 -7.16 -2.22
CA MET A 50 8.76 -5.69 -2.28
C MET A 50 8.77 -5.11 -3.71
N ASN A 51 8.61 -5.93 -4.75
CA ASN A 51 8.51 -5.52 -6.17
C ASN A 51 9.65 -4.60 -6.62
N ARG A 52 10.90 -5.01 -6.38
CA ARG A 52 12.11 -4.32 -6.84
C ARG A 52 12.52 -4.82 -8.23
N GLU A 53 13.35 -4.04 -8.93
CA GLU A 53 13.84 -4.42 -10.26
C GLU A 53 14.77 -5.63 -10.22
N ILE A 54 15.62 -5.73 -9.18
CA ILE A 54 16.60 -6.81 -9.01
C ILE A 54 17.08 -6.85 -7.56
N GLY A 55 17.41 -8.04 -7.06
CA GLY A 55 18.09 -8.21 -5.78
C GLY A 55 19.59 -8.40 -5.97
N LEU A 56 20.43 -7.66 -5.23
CA LEU A 56 21.90 -7.69 -5.32
C LEU A 56 22.50 -8.18 -4.01
N LEU A 57 23.22 -9.29 -4.06
CA LEU A 57 24.00 -9.82 -2.95
C LEU A 57 25.48 -9.77 -3.30
N PHE A 58 26.25 -9.07 -2.47
CA PHE A 58 27.67 -8.84 -2.67
C PHE A 58 28.51 -9.79 -1.80
N ILE A 59 29.45 -10.50 -2.42
CA ILE A 59 30.42 -11.35 -1.72
C ILE A 59 31.80 -10.72 -1.79
N GLY A 60 32.47 -10.65 -0.66
CA GLY A 60 33.77 -9.95 -0.51
C GLY A 60 33.62 -8.57 0.13
N ILE A 61 32.41 -8.23 0.58
CA ILE A 61 32.13 -6.96 1.26
C ILE A 61 31.60 -7.26 2.65
N GLU A 62 32.26 -6.69 3.64
CA GLU A 62 31.85 -6.72 5.04
C GLU A 62 30.96 -5.53 5.35
N GLU A 63 30.03 -5.67 6.25
CA GLU A 63 29.17 -4.62 6.73
C GLU A 63 29.46 -4.26 8.18
N GLU A 64 29.26 -2.98 8.54
CA GLU A 64 29.34 -2.52 9.92
C GLU A 64 28.29 -1.46 10.21
N ASP A 65 28.02 -1.24 11.48
CA ASP A 65 27.16 -0.14 11.91
C ASP A 65 28.03 1.14 12.04
N ASP A 66 27.66 2.19 11.33
CA ASP A 66 28.33 3.49 11.39
C ASP A 66 27.81 4.30 12.58
N GLU A 67 28.55 4.28 13.67
CA GLU A 67 28.20 4.99 14.91
C GLU A 67 28.15 6.53 14.71
N ALA A 68 28.91 7.07 13.76
CA ALA A 68 28.98 8.52 13.54
C ALA A 68 27.71 9.06 12.87
N THR A 69 27.13 8.30 11.94
CA THR A 69 25.91 8.68 11.22
C THR A 69 24.66 7.98 11.73
N GLY A 70 24.81 6.97 12.61
CA GLY A 70 23.71 6.11 13.08
C GLY A 70 23.17 5.14 12.00
N ARG A 71 23.85 5.05 10.84
CA ARG A 71 23.49 4.14 9.76
C ARG A 71 23.95 2.72 10.08
N LYS A 72 23.10 1.75 9.81
CA LYS A 72 23.38 0.33 10.07
C LYS A 72 23.66 -0.43 8.80
N ALA A 73 24.54 -1.44 8.90
CA ALA A 73 24.91 -2.31 7.79
C ALA A 73 25.42 -1.52 6.56
N VAL A 74 26.40 -0.68 6.79
CA VAL A 74 27.13 0.09 5.76
C VAL A 74 28.30 -0.75 5.24
N PRO A 75 28.58 -0.78 3.93
CA PRO A 75 29.74 -1.52 3.41
C PRO A 75 31.05 -0.92 3.94
N VAL A 76 31.93 -1.78 4.46
CA VAL A 76 33.26 -1.40 4.94
C VAL A 76 34.18 -1.16 3.76
N ARG A 77 34.92 -0.03 3.76
CA ARG A 77 35.93 0.31 2.75
C ARG A 77 37.30 0.52 3.37
N PRO A 78 38.39 0.07 2.75
CA PRO A 78 38.42 -0.74 1.53
C PRO A 78 37.81 -2.11 1.75
N ILE A 79 37.12 -2.66 0.73
CA ILE A 79 36.40 -3.92 0.84
C ILE A 79 37.31 -5.08 1.27
N SER A 80 36.76 -6.12 1.90
CA SER A 80 37.52 -7.32 2.28
C SER A 80 38.10 -8.06 1.07
N GLY A 81 37.31 -8.10 -0.01
CA GLY A 81 37.66 -8.73 -1.27
C GLY A 81 37.56 -10.26 -1.26
N VAL A 82 37.60 -10.85 -2.45
CA VAL A 82 37.74 -12.27 -2.72
C VAL A 82 39.08 -12.49 -3.41
N GLU A 83 39.90 -13.43 -2.94
CA GLU A 83 41.15 -13.79 -3.59
C GLU A 83 40.88 -14.28 -5.02
N GLU A 84 41.63 -13.80 -6.02
CA GLU A 84 41.43 -14.17 -7.43
C GLU A 84 41.37 -15.68 -7.65
N ALA A 85 42.25 -16.42 -7.00
CA ALA A 85 42.32 -17.91 -7.08
C ALA A 85 41.05 -18.58 -6.50
N LYS A 86 40.25 -17.89 -5.71
CA LYS A 86 39.02 -18.42 -5.08
C LYS A 86 37.75 -18.02 -5.78
N ILE A 87 37.78 -17.11 -6.77
CA ILE A 87 36.61 -16.60 -7.45
C ILE A 87 35.78 -17.74 -8.05
N GLU A 88 36.39 -18.59 -8.89
CA GLU A 88 35.68 -19.71 -9.54
C GLU A 88 35.08 -20.68 -8.53
N THR A 89 35.85 -20.99 -7.46
CA THR A 89 35.34 -21.89 -6.39
C THR A 89 34.14 -21.27 -5.69
N THR A 90 34.19 -19.97 -5.38
CA THR A 90 33.10 -19.23 -4.73
C THR A 90 31.86 -19.17 -5.63
N GLU A 91 32.01 -18.92 -6.91
CA GLU A 91 30.90 -18.94 -7.87
C GLU A 91 30.25 -20.35 -7.95
N ASN A 92 31.05 -21.41 -7.96
CA ASN A 92 30.52 -22.77 -8.00
C ASN A 92 29.79 -23.14 -6.71
N GLU A 93 30.25 -22.66 -5.56
CA GLU A 93 29.54 -22.80 -4.29
C GLU A 93 28.20 -22.07 -4.32
N LEU A 94 28.15 -20.86 -4.84
CA LEU A 94 26.91 -20.08 -5.00
C LEU A 94 25.94 -20.79 -5.94
N LYS A 95 26.41 -21.29 -7.10
CA LYS A 95 25.58 -22.06 -8.05
C LYS A 95 24.99 -23.31 -7.40
N SER A 96 25.79 -24.04 -6.60
CA SER A 96 25.32 -25.20 -5.85
C SER A 96 24.27 -24.83 -4.82
N LEU A 97 24.48 -23.72 -4.11
CA LEU A 97 23.56 -23.22 -3.08
C LEU A 97 22.22 -22.80 -3.69
N LEU A 98 22.24 -22.02 -4.78
CA LEU A 98 21.03 -21.62 -5.51
C LEU A 98 20.28 -22.79 -6.15
N GLY A 99 20.96 -23.92 -6.36
CA GLY A 99 20.37 -25.19 -6.78
C GLY A 99 19.32 -25.75 -5.81
N HIS A 100 19.21 -25.22 -4.58
CA HIS A 100 18.20 -25.57 -3.58
C HIS A 100 16.93 -24.71 -3.64
N ILE A 101 16.82 -23.78 -4.58
CA ILE A 101 15.61 -22.95 -4.76
C ILE A 101 14.73 -23.56 -5.85
N ARG A 102 13.44 -23.65 -5.60
CA ARG A 102 12.42 -24.16 -6.53
C ARG A 102 11.25 -23.16 -6.63
N PRO A 103 10.75 -22.87 -7.83
CA PRO A 103 11.39 -23.12 -9.15
C PRO A 103 12.82 -22.57 -9.20
N LYS A 104 13.58 -22.85 -10.27
CA LYS A 104 14.93 -22.33 -10.41
C LYS A 104 14.89 -20.83 -10.68
N PRO A 105 15.52 -19.99 -9.85
CA PRO A 105 15.53 -18.55 -10.07
C PRO A 105 16.43 -18.16 -11.25
N VAL A 106 16.12 -17.05 -11.89
CA VAL A 106 16.99 -16.39 -12.87
C VAL A 106 17.99 -15.52 -12.08
N TYR A 107 19.27 -15.72 -12.31
CA TYR A 107 20.32 -14.95 -11.64
C TYR A 107 21.55 -14.77 -12.53
N HIS A 108 22.34 -13.76 -12.20
CA HIS A 108 23.63 -13.47 -12.80
C HIS A 108 24.70 -13.51 -11.71
N LEU A 109 25.82 -14.18 -12.02
CA LEU A 109 27.03 -14.11 -11.22
C LEU A 109 28.06 -13.32 -11.99
N LEU A 110 28.49 -12.20 -11.42
CA LEU A 110 29.43 -11.29 -12.04
C LEU A 110 30.58 -11.05 -11.07
N GLN A 111 31.79 -11.05 -11.59
CA GLN A 111 32.95 -10.56 -10.85
C GLN A 111 33.23 -9.11 -11.24
N ASP A 112 33.68 -8.32 -10.29
CA ASP A 112 34.13 -6.96 -10.52
C ASP A 112 35.19 -6.57 -9.50
N MET A 113 35.79 -5.39 -9.63
CA MET A 113 36.88 -4.94 -8.81
C MET A 113 36.65 -3.50 -8.32
N ILE A 114 36.84 -3.29 -7.02
CA ILE A 114 36.87 -1.98 -6.38
C ILE A 114 37.91 -1.98 -5.26
N ASP A 115 38.52 -0.84 -4.97
CA ASP A 115 39.62 -0.73 -3.98
C ASP A 115 40.80 -1.70 -4.26
N ASP A 116 41.07 -2.00 -5.55
CA ASP A 116 42.08 -2.98 -6.01
C ASP A 116 41.81 -4.42 -5.49
N ARG A 117 40.53 -4.76 -5.18
CA ARG A 117 40.10 -6.08 -4.71
C ARG A 117 38.89 -6.58 -5.49
N TYR A 118 38.92 -7.89 -5.80
CA TYR A 118 37.81 -8.53 -6.46
C TYR A 118 36.65 -8.73 -5.50
N TYR A 119 35.43 -8.64 -6.02
CA TYR A 119 34.22 -9.04 -5.34
C TYR A 119 33.27 -9.72 -6.34
N ILE A 120 32.28 -10.47 -5.83
CA ILE A 120 31.28 -11.17 -6.65
C ILE A 120 29.92 -10.55 -6.39
N ILE A 121 29.19 -10.28 -7.47
CA ILE A 121 27.82 -9.81 -7.48
C ILE A 121 26.93 -11.01 -7.83
N LEU A 122 26.09 -11.44 -6.89
CA LEU A 122 24.94 -12.31 -7.17
C LEU A 122 23.72 -11.43 -7.38
N ALA A 123 23.32 -11.25 -8.64
CA ALA A 123 22.14 -10.50 -9.01
C ALA A 123 21.00 -11.48 -9.31
N VAL A 124 19.92 -11.42 -8.54
CA VAL A 124 18.74 -12.29 -8.67
C VAL A 124 17.61 -11.48 -9.27
N GLU A 125 17.13 -11.91 -10.45
CA GLU A 125 16.01 -11.26 -11.11
C GLU A 125 14.69 -11.59 -10.40
N PRO A 126 13.68 -10.67 -10.46
CA PRO A 126 12.32 -10.97 -10.03
C PRO A 126 11.80 -12.23 -10.71
N GLY A 127 11.32 -13.17 -9.92
CA GLY A 127 10.78 -14.41 -10.45
C GLY A 127 9.38 -14.21 -11.07
N THR A 128 9.08 -15.01 -12.11
CA THR A 128 7.77 -15.05 -12.78
C THR A 128 7.00 -16.33 -12.49
N ASP A 129 7.70 -17.43 -12.21
CA ASP A 129 7.13 -18.77 -12.10
C ASP A 129 6.98 -19.23 -10.62
N GLY A 130 7.03 -18.29 -9.68
CA GLY A 130 6.94 -18.55 -8.24
C GLY A 130 5.57 -19.04 -7.76
N PRO A 131 5.37 -19.07 -6.46
CA PRO A 131 6.31 -18.67 -5.43
C PRO A 131 7.52 -19.57 -5.29
N TYR A 132 8.69 -18.96 -5.02
CA TYR A 132 9.97 -19.64 -4.86
C TYR A 132 10.15 -20.14 -3.43
N GLU A 133 10.65 -21.36 -3.29
CA GLU A 133 10.91 -21.96 -1.98
C GLU A 133 12.23 -22.73 -1.94
N THR A 134 12.82 -22.88 -0.77
CA THR A 134 13.99 -23.71 -0.54
C THR A 134 13.57 -25.15 -0.27
N ASP A 135 14.36 -26.11 -0.77
CA ASP A 135 14.02 -27.51 -0.69
C ASP A 135 14.46 -28.15 0.66
N GLU A 136 13.90 -29.34 0.96
CA GLU A 136 14.27 -30.12 2.16
C GLU A 136 15.73 -30.59 2.16
N LYS A 137 16.40 -30.61 1.01
CA LYS A 137 17.81 -31.03 0.94
C LYS A 137 18.68 -29.97 1.61
N ALA A 138 18.36 -28.68 1.43
CA ALA A 138 19.05 -27.61 2.13
C ALA A 138 18.86 -27.70 3.65
N GLU A 139 17.70 -28.11 4.14
CA GLU A 139 17.42 -28.27 5.56
C GLU A 139 18.22 -29.43 6.16
N LYS A 140 18.37 -30.53 5.41
CA LYS A 140 19.10 -31.74 5.84
C LYS A 140 20.62 -31.61 5.70
N ASP A 141 21.11 -30.63 4.91
CA ASP A 141 22.54 -30.39 4.77
C ASP A 141 23.09 -29.64 6.00
N LYS A 142 23.95 -30.30 6.75
CA LYS A 142 24.58 -29.73 7.97
C LYS A 142 25.39 -28.46 7.72
N LYS A 143 25.79 -28.19 6.47
CA LYS A 143 26.52 -26.96 6.10
C LYS A 143 25.59 -25.79 5.76
N ILE A 144 24.34 -26.06 5.48
CA ILE A 144 23.32 -25.08 5.13
C ILE A 144 22.32 -24.91 6.29
N GLY A 145 21.59 -25.97 6.62
CA GLY A 145 20.70 -26.04 7.78
C GLY A 145 19.49 -25.12 7.70
N LEU A 146 19.17 -24.56 6.50
CA LEU A 146 18.07 -23.66 6.30
C LEU A 146 16.75 -24.45 6.23
N LYS A 147 15.78 -24.12 7.08
CA LYS A 147 14.45 -24.74 7.04
C LYS A 147 13.79 -24.54 5.66
N ALA A 148 13.31 -25.64 5.08
CA ALA A 148 12.60 -25.63 3.81
C ALA A 148 11.37 -24.69 3.85
N GLY A 149 11.07 -24.07 2.72
CA GLY A 149 9.90 -23.19 2.55
C GLY A 149 10.19 -21.88 1.85
N ARG A 150 9.18 -21.02 1.86
CA ARG A 150 9.21 -19.71 1.20
C ARG A 150 9.85 -18.66 2.09
N TYR A 151 10.56 -17.74 1.47
CA TYR A 151 11.20 -16.61 2.15
C TYR A 151 10.88 -15.31 1.43
N ILE A 152 10.67 -14.25 2.19
CA ILE A 152 10.50 -12.87 1.72
C ILE A 152 11.54 -11.98 2.38
N ARG A 153 11.84 -10.85 1.76
CA ARG A 153 12.71 -9.84 2.33
C ARG A 153 11.96 -8.52 2.47
N ILE A 154 11.97 -8.00 3.70
CA ILE A 154 11.41 -6.69 4.04
C ILE A 154 12.51 -5.93 4.76
N ARG A 155 12.92 -4.78 4.22
CA ARG A 155 14.09 -4.04 4.68
C ARG A 155 15.34 -4.92 4.63
N ARG A 156 15.98 -5.19 5.78
CA ARG A 156 17.18 -6.03 5.90
C ARG A 156 16.89 -7.46 6.33
N ASP A 157 15.64 -7.78 6.65
CA ASP A 157 15.28 -9.08 7.19
C ASP A 157 14.74 -10.02 6.09
N SER A 158 15.46 -11.12 5.88
CA SER A 158 15.01 -12.22 5.05
C SER A 158 14.45 -13.31 5.96
N ARG A 159 13.12 -13.52 5.93
CA ARG A 159 12.40 -14.40 6.84
C ARG A 159 11.26 -15.15 6.15
N LYS A 160 10.72 -16.14 6.84
CA LYS A 160 9.47 -16.77 6.39
C LYS A 160 8.33 -15.76 6.45
N PRO A 161 7.43 -15.77 5.45
CA PRO A 161 6.24 -14.94 5.49
C PRO A 161 5.30 -15.38 6.63
N ASN A 162 4.57 -14.45 7.22
CA ASN A 162 3.42 -14.78 8.05
C ASN A 162 2.25 -15.24 7.17
N LYS A 163 1.14 -15.71 7.75
CA LYS A 163 0.00 -16.27 7.00
C LYS A 163 -0.56 -15.32 5.94
N ARG A 164 -0.60 -14.04 6.23
CA ARG A 164 -1.10 -13.02 5.32
C ARG A 164 -0.11 -12.74 4.20
N GLU A 165 1.16 -12.49 4.55
CA GLU A 165 2.22 -12.28 3.57
C GLU A 165 2.38 -13.47 2.63
N GLU A 166 2.18 -14.69 3.15
CA GLU A 166 2.16 -15.90 2.34
C GLU A 166 0.99 -15.90 1.35
N PHE A 167 -0.21 -15.51 1.78
CA PHE A 167 -1.37 -15.38 0.91
C PHE A 167 -1.15 -14.32 -0.19
N GLU A 168 -0.59 -13.17 0.15
CA GLU A 168 -0.24 -12.12 -0.82
C GLU A 168 0.83 -12.59 -1.81
N LEU A 169 1.83 -13.34 -1.32
CA LEU A 169 2.85 -13.94 -2.17
C LEU A 169 2.24 -14.95 -3.15
N LEU A 170 1.32 -15.80 -2.71
CA LEU A 170 0.60 -16.73 -3.57
C LEU A 170 -0.24 -15.99 -4.62
N LYS A 171 -1.00 -14.98 -4.22
CA LYS A 171 -1.76 -14.12 -5.14
C LYS A 171 -0.87 -13.48 -6.20
N LYS A 172 0.30 -12.98 -5.82
CA LYS A 172 1.25 -12.35 -6.75
C LYS A 172 1.64 -13.28 -7.91
N PHE A 173 1.85 -14.57 -7.64
CA PHE A 173 2.24 -15.55 -8.64
C PHE A 173 1.07 -16.29 -9.31
N ALA A 174 -0.11 -16.23 -8.74
CA ALA A 174 -1.31 -16.82 -9.35
C ALA A 174 -1.85 -16.01 -10.54
N ASP A 175 -1.36 -14.78 -10.75
CA ASP A 175 -1.85 -13.81 -11.76
C ASP A 175 -3.38 -13.59 -11.70
N SER A 176 -3.98 -13.88 -10.53
CA SER A 176 -5.41 -13.79 -10.27
C SER A 176 -5.71 -12.50 -9.52
N HIS A 177 -6.47 -11.63 -10.17
CA HIS A 177 -6.98 -10.40 -9.55
C HIS A 177 -8.50 -10.49 -9.46
N PHE A 178 -9.06 -10.42 -8.26
CA PHE A 178 -10.50 -10.51 -8.02
C PHE A 178 -11.32 -9.66 -8.99
N THR A 179 -10.85 -8.45 -9.30
CA THR A 179 -11.57 -7.54 -10.21
C THR A 179 -11.63 -8.03 -11.65
N SER A 180 -10.64 -8.78 -12.14
CA SER A 180 -10.61 -9.34 -13.49
C SER A 180 -11.32 -10.70 -13.63
N GLU A 181 -11.64 -11.36 -12.51
CA GLU A 181 -12.35 -12.63 -12.50
C GLU A 181 -13.82 -12.46 -12.90
N LEU A 182 -14.41 -13.54 -13.43
CA LEU A 182 -15.85 -13.58 -13.70
C LEU A 182 -16.64 -13.63 -12.40
N ASN A 183 -17.69 -12.83 -12.32
CA ASN A 183 -18.68 -12.96 -11.26
C ASN A 183 -19.59 -14.16 -11.58
N GLU A 184 -19.70 -15.09 -10.64
CA GLU A 184 -20.43 -16.34 -10.88
C GLU A 184 -21.94 -16.13 -11.10
N THR A 185 -22.51 -15.05 -10.57
CA THR A 185 -23.94 -14.77 -10.60
C THR A 185 -24.34 -13.66 -11.55
N ALA A 186 -23.46 -12.66 -11.78
CA ALA A 186 -23.78 -11.52 -12.62
C ALA A 186 -23.62 -11.82 -14.13
N THR A 187 -24.62 -11.43 -14.88
CA THR A 187 -24.71 -11.57 -16.34
C THR A 187 -24.61 -10.21 -17.04
N LEU A 188 -24.68 -10.20 -18.37
CA LEU A 188 -24.78 -8.96 -19.15
C LEU A 188 -26.03 -8.15 -18.76
N ASP A 189 -27.13 -8.80 -18.40
CA ASP A 189 -28.40 -8.13 -18.09
C ASP A 189 -28.31 -7.30 -16.81
N ASP A 190 -27.44 -7.70 -15.89
CA ASP A 190 -27.21 -7.04 -14.61
C ASP A 190 -26.33 -5.77 -14.73
N LEU A 191 -25.69 -5.56 -15.89
CA LEU A 191 -24.99 -4.31 -16.17
C LEU A 191 -25.95 -3.27 -16.74
N ASN A 192 -25.95 -2.06 -16.20
CA ASN A 192 -26.80 -0.97 -16.67
C ASN A 192 -26.18 -0.32 -17.93
N TYR A 193 -26.93 -0.38 -19.03
CA TYR A 193 -26.49 0.15 -20.32
C TYR A 193 -26.30 1.68 -20.30
N GLU A 194 -27.12 2.41 -19.54
CA GLU A 194 -27.00 3.86 -19.46
C GLU A 194 -25.71 4.28 -18.73
N TYR A 195 -25.30 3.54 -17.68
CA TYR A 195 -24.01 3.79 -17.03
C TYR A 195 -22.83 3.49 -17.97
N MET A 196 -22.91 2.45 -18.79
CA MET A 196 -21.89 2.17 -19.78
C MET A 196 -21.78 3.32 -20.82
N LYS A 197 -22.92 3.81 -21.31
CA LYS A 197 -22.97 4.97 -22.23
C LYS A 197 -22.44 6.24 -21.58
N GLU A 198 -22.86 6.53 -20.34
CA GLU A 198 -22.40 7.70 -19.60
C GLU A 198 -20.89 7.67 -19.41
N TYR A 199 -20.33 6.52 -19.04
CA TYR A 199 -18.89 6.33 -18.94
C TYR A 199 -18.20 6.66 -20.27
N LEU A 200 -18.67 6.12 -21.40
CA LEU A 200 -18.08 6.35 -22.72
C LEU A 200 -18.22 7.81 -23.18
N VAL A 201 -19.28 8.49 -22.78
CA VAL A 201 -19.44 9.93 -23.07
C VAL A 201 -18.42 10.75 -22.27
N ARG A 202 -18.29 10.48 -20.97
CA ARG A 202 -17.35 11.19 -20.07
C ARG A 202 -15.89 10.97 -20.45
N THR A 203 -15.57 9.78 -20.94
CA THR A 203 -14.20 9.43 -21.38
C THR A 203 -13.91 9.83 -22.85
N ASN A 204 -14.81 10.57 -23.50
CA ASN A 204 -14.69 11.01 -24.89
C ASN A 204 -14.43 9.85 -25.87
N ALA A 205 -15.01 8.68 -25.61
CA ALA A 205 -14.92 7.55 -26.53
C ALA A 205 -15.48 7.89 -27.92
N ALA A 206 -15.00 7.23 -28.95
CA ALA A 206 -15.43 7.44 -30.33
C ALA A 206 -16.95 7.22 -30.51
N ALA A 207 -17.58 7.94 -31.42
CA ALA A 207 -19.03 7.96 -31.60
C ALA A 207 -19.59 6.58 -32.02
N ASP A 208 -18.82 5.80 -32.80
CA ASP A 208 -19.15 4.46 -33.22
C ASP A 208 -19.22 3.47 -32.03
N ILE A 209 -18.29 3.58 -31.10
CA ILE A 209 -18.31 2.78 -29.85
C ILE A 209 -19.52 3.13 -28.98
N ARG A 210 -19.85 4.43 -28.87
CA ARG A 210 -21.02 4.89 -28.10
C ARG A 210 -22.36 4.47 -28.70
N ALA A 211 -22.37 4.13 -30.01
CA ALA A 211 -23.57 3.69 -30.73
C ALA A 211 -23.76 2.15 -30.75
N LEU A 212 -22.84 1.38 -30.17
CA LEU A 212 -22.92 -0.08 -30.11
C LEU A 212 -24.13 -0.57 -29.29
N SER A 213 -24.60 -1.75 -29.62
CA SER A 213 -25.55 -2.47 -28.76
C SER A 213 -24.94 -2.76 -27.38
N LYS A 214 -25.77 -3.03 -26.37
CA LYS A 214 -25.28 -3.36 -25.00
C LYS A 214 -24.27 -4.51 -25.04
N LEU A 215 -24.56 -5.57 -25.81
CA LEU A 215 -23.67 -6.71 -25.93
C LEU A 215 -22.34 -6.36 -26.59
N ASP A 216 -22.39 -5.65 -27.73
CA ASP A 216 -21.17 -5.28 -28.46
C ASP A 216 -20.34 -4.30 -27.68
N MET A 217 -20.96 -3.35 -26.97
CA MET A 217 -20.31 -2.43 -26.07
C MET A 217 -19.62 -3.16 -24.92
N ALA A 218 -20.31 -4.10 -24.26
CA ALA A 218 -19.75 -4.90 -23.18
C ALA A 218 -18.54 -5.72 -23.65
N LYS A 219 -18.60 -6.30 -24.85
CA LYS A 219 -17.47 -7.02 -25.46
C LYS A 219 -16.32 -6.08 -25.80
N ALA A 220 -16.59 -4.93 -26.42
CA ALA A 220 -15.57 -3.93 -26.77
C ALA A 220 -14.83 -3.39 -25.54
N MET A 221 -15.53 -3.23 -24.42
CA MET A 221 -14.98 -2.79 -23.14
C MET A 221 -14.43 -3.96 -22.29
N ASN A 222 -14.46 -5.20 -22.80
CA ASN A 222 -14.00 -6.40 -22.08
C ASN A 222 -14.70 -6.66 -20.74
N LEU A 223 -15.97 -6.27 -20.62
CA LEU A 223 -16.76 -6.37 -19.40
C LEU A 223 -17.29 -7.78 -19.13
N VAL A 224 -17.43 -8.60 -20.17
CA VAL A 224 -18.01 -9.95 -20.11
C VAL A 224 -17.13 -10.95 -20.81
N SER A 225 -17.18 -12.20 -20.39
CA SER A 225 -16.58 -13.35 -21.07
C SER A 225 -17.45 -14.59 -20.95
N GLU A 226 -17.24 -15.59 -21.79
CA GLU A 226 -17.87 -16.90 -21.67
C GLU A 226 -17.38 -17.58 -20.39
N SER A 227 -18.33 -18.16 -19.66
CA SER A 227 -18.05 -18.97 -18.46
C SER A 227 -17.89 -20.44 -18.83
N ASP A 228 -17.03 -21.15 -18.13
CA ASP A 228 -16.88 -22.62 -18.25
C ASP A 228 -18.20 -23.37 -17.94
N TYR A 229 -19.07 -22.74 -17.15
CA TYR A 229 -20.42 -23.27 -16.84
C TYR A 229 -21.49 -22.86 -17.88
N GLY A 230 -21.09 -22.19 -18.94
CA GLY A 230 -21.93 -21.75 -20.05
C GLY A 230 -22.53 -20.34 -19.86
N GLY A 231 -22.67 -19.64 -20.99
CA GLY A 231 -23.21 -18.29 -21.08
C GLY A 231 -22.22 -17.19 -20.71
N LEU A 232 -22.57 -15.96 -21.07
CA LEU A 232 -21.79 -14.76 -20.76
C LEU A 232 -21.95 -14.36 -19.29
N ARG A 233 -20.84 -14.17 -18.63
CA ARG A 233 -20.78 -13.63 -17.26
C ARG A 233 -20.06 -12.28 -17.25
N ALA A 234 -20.48 -11.40 -16.35
CA ALA A 234 -19.81 -10.14 -16.12
C ALA A 234 -18.54 -10.35 -15.28
N LYS A 235 -17.49 -9.59 -15.56
CA LYS A 235 -16.32 -9.52 -14.69
C LYS A 235 -16.61 -8.70 -13.45
N ASN A 236 -15.93 -8.97 -12.34
CA ASN A 236 -16.17 -8.26 -11.09
C ASN A 236 -15.97 -6.74 -11.22
N PHE A 237 -14.96 -6.28 -11.97
CA PHE A 237 -14.80 -4.83 -12.21
C PHE A 237 -15.97 -4.23 -13.01
N ALA A 238 -16.57 -5.00 -13.93
CA ALA A 238 -17.71 -4.54 -14.70
C ALA A 238 -18.95 -4.40 -13.81
N VAL A 239 -19.15 -5.33 -12.88
CA VAL A 239 -20.21 -5.25 -11.86
C VAL A 239 -20.02 -4.01 -11.00
N LEU A 240 -18.79 -3.79 -10.47
CA LEU A 240 -18.46 -2.62 -9.65
C LEU A 240 -18.70 -1.29 -10.36
N MET A 241 -18.44 -1.24 -11.66
CA MET A 241 -18.54 -0.01 -12.46
C MET A 241 -19.91 0.24 -13.06
N PHE A 242 -20.71 -0.80 -13.32
CA PHE A 242 -21.90 -0.66 -14.16
C PHE A 242 -23.18 -1.36 -13.65
N ALA A 243 -23.13 -2.12 -12.55
CA ALA A 243 -24.37 -2.64 -11.95
C ALA A 243 -25.09 -1.52 -11.19
N ASP A 244 -26.45 -1.56 -11.16
CA ASP A 244 -27.24 -0.60 -10.38
C ASP A 244 -26.95 -0.73 -8.88
N ARG A 245 -26.68 -1.94 -8.41
CA ARG A 245 -26.35 -2.26 -7.02
C ARG A 245 -25.24 -3.29 -6.97
N PRO A 246 -23.97 -2.89 -7.11
CA PRO A 246 -22.83 -3.80 -7.07
C PRO A 246 -22.80 -4.69 -5.83
N ALA A 247 -23.29 -4.18 -4.69
CA ALA A 247 -23.31 -4.92 -3.42
C ALA A 247 -24.24 -6.15 -3.41
N ASP A 248 -25.16 -6.28 -4.38
CA ASP A 248 -25.99 -7.47 -4.53
C ASP A 248 -25.20 -8.67 -5.11
N TYR A 249 -24.09 -8.40 -5.80
CA TYR A 249 -23.20 -9.39 -6.42
C TYR A 249 -21.85 -9.50 -5.71
N ILE A 250 -21.36 -8.39 -5.21
CA ILE A 250 -20.07 -8.26 -4.49
C ILE A 250 -20.40 -7.65 -3.13
N PRO A 251 -20.56 -8.45 -2.09
CA PRO A 251 -20.94 -7.98 -0.77
C PRO A 251 -20.02 -6.85 -0.27
N TYR A 252 -20.59 -5.86 0.39
CA TYR A 252 -19.89 -4.69 0.93
C TYR A 252 -19.22 -3.77 -0.13
N ALA A 253 -19.62 -3.84 -1.41
CA ALA A 253 -19.18 -2.91 -2.45
C ALA A 253 -19.89 -1.56 -2.35
N TYR A 254 -19.83 -0.92 -1.19
CA TYR A 254 -20.40 0.40 -0.90
C TYR A 254 -19.52 1.21 0.03
N VAL A 255 -19.80 2.52 0.10
CA VAL A 255 -19.18 3.43 1.08
C VAL A 255 -20.19 3.77 2.15
N GLU A 256 -19.77 3.79 3.40
CA GLU A 256 -20.58 4.27 4.52
C GLU A 256 -19.88 5.46 5.18
N VAL A 257 -20.59 6.59 5.24
CA VAL A 257 -20.15 7.77 5.99
C VAL A 257 -20.89 7.77 7.31
N ILE A 258 -20.13 7.72 8.38
CA ILE A 258 -20.62 7.64 9.76
C ILE A 258 -20.21 8.92 10.47
N ARG A 259 -21.15 9.59 11.12
CA ARG A 259 -20.87 10.82 11.87
C ARG A 259 -21.31 10.72 13.30
N GLU A 260 -20.60 11.39 14.18
CA GLU A 260 -21.03 11.62 15.54
C GLU A 260 -22.17 12.66 15.55
N ALA A 261 -23.32 12.31 16.13
CA ALA A 261 -24.46 13.20 16.21
C ALA A 261 -24.20 14.28 17.29
N VAL A 262 -24.29 15.54 16.92
CA VAL A 262 -23.94 16.69 17.77
C VAL A 262 -24.70 16.64 19.10
N GLY A 263 -23.95 16.66 20.20
CA GLY A 263 -24.47 16.69 21.57
C GLY A 263 -25.03 15.36 22.10
N THR A 264 -24.70 14.26 21.42
CA THR A 264 -25.10 12.90 21.84
C THR A 264 -23.94 11.92 21.56
N ASP A 265 -23.89 10.79 22.26
CA ASP A 265 -22.98 9.68 21.95
C ASP A 265 -23.52 8.77 20.83
N LYS A 266 -24.41 9.28 19.99
CA LYS A 266 -25.04 8.48 18.90
C LYS A 266 -24.28 8.71 17.61
N MET A 267 -24.07 7.60 16.89
CA MET A 267 -23.55 7.62 15.52
C MET A 267 -24.71 7.58 14.54
N GLU A 268 -24.65 8.43 13.53
CA GLU A 268 -25.55 8.41 12.37
C GLU A 268 -24.76 7.95 11.15
N SER A 269 -25.35 7.10 10.33
CA SER A 269 -24.70 6.62 9.12
C SER A 269 -25.49 6.92 7.86
N LYS A 270 -24.76 7.12 6.76
CA LYS A 270 -25.30 7.24 5.41
C LYS A 270 -24.53 6.34 4.47
N ARG A 271 -25.25 5.39 3.86
CA ARG A 271 -24.69 4.48 2.88
C ARG A 271 -24.83 5.08 1.47
N PHE A 272 -23.78 4.88 0.66
CA PHE A 272 -23.70 5.25 -0.74
C PHE A 272 -23.56 3.99 -1.57
N ASP A 273 -24.59 3.65 -2.32
CA ASP A 273 -24.69 2.50 -3.23
C ASP A 273 -24.59 2.94 -4.70
N GLY A 274 -24.57 1.96 -5.59
CA GLY A 274 -24.46 2.16 -7.04
C GLY A 274 -23.04 1.95 -7.57
N PRO A 275 -22.79 2.24 -8.84
CA PRO A 275 -21.46 2.14 -9.41
C PRO A 275 -20.41 2.89 -8.58
N ILE A 276 -19.26 2.26 -8.35
CA ILE A 276 -18.27 2.81 -7.39
C ILE A 276 -17.73 4.20 -7.76
N TRP A 277 -17.69 4.52 -9.05
CA TRP A 277 -17.31 5.86 -9.51
C TRP A 277 -18.40 6.92 -9.21
N ILE A 278 -19.67 6.53 -9.17
CA ILE A 278 -20.78 7.37 -8.73
C ILE A 278 -20.74 7.53 -7.21
N GLN A 279 -20.48 6.44 -6.47
CA GLN A 279 -20.29 6.49 -5.02
C GLN A 279 -19.20 7.51 -4.64
N ALA A 280 -18.04 7.49 -5.32
CA ALA A 280 -16.96 8.45 -5.08
C ALA A 280 -17.42 9.89 -5.23
N GLN A 281 -18.12 10.21 -6.30
CA GLN A 281 -18.65 11.57 -6.54
C GLN A 281 -19.71 11.97 -5.51
N GLN A 282 -20.61 11.06 -5.16
CA GLN A 282 -21.67 11.32 -4.18
C GLN A 282 -21.11 11.55 -2.77
N VAL A 283 -20.11 10.79 -2.37
CA VAL A 283 -19.47 10.92 -1.05
C VAL A 283 -18.74 12.26 -0.95
N ILE A 284 -17.99 12.65 -1.99
CA ILE A 284 -17.31 13.96 -2.04
C ILE A 284 -18.32 15.10 -1.96
N ARG A 285 -19.38 15.05 -2.78
CA ARG A 285 -20.44 16.06 -2.73
C ARG A 285 -21.14 16.11 -1.37
N TYR A 286 -21.39 14.95 -0.76
CA TYR A 286 -22.02 14.90 0.56
C TYR A 286 -21.15 15.55 1.64
N PHE A 287 -19.83 15.36 1.56
CA PHE A 287 -18.90 16.05 2.44
C PHE A 287 -18.96 17.57 2.21
N GLU A 288 -18.88 18.03 0.97
CA GLU A 288 -18.92 19.47 0.62
C GLU A 288 -20.20 20.13 1.09
N ASP A 289 -21.35 19.47 0.89
CA ASP A 289 -22.67 20.03 1.21
C ASP A 289 -22.97 20.04 2.73
N ASN A 290 -22.34 19.15 3.53
CA ASN A 290 -22.76 18.95 4.93
C ASN A 290 -21.65 19.18 5.96
N PHE A 291 -20.38 19.10 5.59
CA PHE A 291 -19.28 19.11 6.56
C PHE A 291 -18.19 20.13 6.24
N HIS A 292 -17.96 20.45 4.97
CA HIS A 292 -16.95 21.45 4.59
C HIS A 292 -17.41 22.86 4.99
N ALA A 293 -16.51 23.61 5.61
CA ALA A 293 -16.74 25.00 5.97
C ALA A 293 -15.44 25.81 5.88
N THR A 294 -15.54 27.05 5.43
CA THR A 294 -14.42 27.98 5.30
C THR A 294 -14.66 29.25 6.11
N TYR A 295 -13.71 29.65 6.92
CA TYR A 295 -13.66 30.97 7.53
C TYR A 295 -12.73 31.91 6.76
N THR A 296 -13.11 33.21 6.72
CA THR A 296 -12.21 34.30 6.32
C THR A 296 -11.75 35.01 7.57
N ILE A 297 -10.52 34.80 7.98
CA ILE A 297 -9.94 35.33 9.20
C ILE A 297 -9.09 36.57 8.85
N ARG A 298 -9.19 37.60 9.66
CA ARG A 298 -8.35 38.80 9.52
C ARG A 298 -7.32 38.83 10.65
N ASP A 299 -6.07 38.94 10.26
CA ASP A 299 -4.98 39.19 11.17
C ASP A 299 -5.14 40.55 11.84
N SER A 300 -5.14 40.60 13.17
CA SER A 300 -5.37 41.82 13.94
C SER A 300 -4.25 42.87 13.81
N VAL A 301 -3.06 42.48 13.40
CA VAL A 301 -1.87 43.32 13.31
C VAL A 301 -1.70 43.87 11.89
N THR A 302 -1.77 42.98 10.88
CA THR A 302 -1.51 43.32 9.49
C THR A 302 -2.77 43.67 8.72
N ASN A 303 -3.94 43.41 9.29
CA ASN A 303 -5.27 43.55 8.66
C ASN A 303 -5.43 42.71 7.36
N ALA A 304 -4.48 41.81 7.09
CA ALA A 304 -4.55 40.88 5.98
C ALA A 304 -5.61 39.80 6.26
N ALA A 305 -6.39 39.46 5.23
CA ALA A 305 -7.39 38.38 5.32
C ALA A 305 -6.84 37.13 4.66
N HIS A 306 -7.01 35.99 5.32
CA HIS A 306 -6.74 34.66 4.77
C HIS A 306 -7.93 33.73 4.98
N LYS A 307 -8.02 32.70 4.13
CA LYS A 307 -9.08 31.68 4.22
C LYS A 307 -8.53 30.44 4.89
N VAL A 308 -9.34 29.85 5.76
CA VAL A 308 -9.02 28.61 6.48
C VAL A 308 -10.20 27.68 6.37
N ASP A 309 -9.98 26.49 5.84
CA ASP A 309 -10.98 25.44 5.79
C ASP A 309 -10.90 24.60 7.09
N ASN A 310 -12.03 24.08 7.53
CA ASN A 310 -12.01 23.07 8.59
C ASN A 310 -11.21 21.84 8.14
N TRP A 311 -11.56 21.30 6.96
CA TRP A 311 -10.81 20.26 6.25
C TRP A 311 -10.79 20.62 4.76
N PRO A 312 -9.62 20.63 4.10
CA PRO A 312 -9.54 20.91 2.67
C PRO A 312 -10.31 19.90 1.82
N SER A 313 -11.19 20.37 0.92
CA SER A 313 -11.97 19.49 0.02
C SER A 313 -11.10 18.58 -0.83
N ILE A 314 -9.91 19.04 -1.27
CA ILE A 314 -8.95 18.22 -2.03
C ILE A 314 -8.46 17.03 -1.21
N MET A 315 -8.14 17.24 0.08
CA MET A 315 -7.72 16.15 0.97
C MET A 315 -8.81 15.09 1.07
N PHE A 316 -10.06 15.50 1.32
CA PHE A 316 -11.18 14.58 1.44
C PHE A 316 -11.41 13.78 0.15
N ALA A 317 -11.46 14.48 -0.99
CA ALA A 317 -11.67 13.84 -2.30
C ALA A 317 -10.60 12.80 -2.62
N GLU A 318 -9.32 13.11 -2.38
CA GLU A 318 -8.22 12.18 -2.62
C GLU A 318 -8.27 10.95 -1.70
N LEU A 319 -8.51 11.14 -0.40
CA LEU A 319 -8.55 10.01 0.54
C LEU A 319 -9.79 9.13 0.34
N ALA A 320 -10.97 9.71 0.11
CA ALA A 320 -12.19 8.96 -0.16
C ALA A 320 -12.07 8.14 -1.47
N THR A 321 -11.56 8.75 -2.54
CA THR A 321 -11.34 8.07 -3.82
C THR A 321 -10.31 6.95 -3.68
N ASN A 322 -9.21 7.18 -2.94
CA ASN A 322 -8.20 6.16 -2.67
C ASN A 322 -8.78 4.97 -1.89
N CYS A 323 -9.63 5.22 -0.89
CA CYS A 323 -10.29 4.13 -0.16
C CYS A 323 -11.12 3.24 -1.08
N ILE A 324 -11.88 3.82 -2.01
CA ILE A 324 -12.70 3.08 -2.97
C ILE A 324 -11.81 2.31 -3.95
N LEU A 325 -10.80 2.96 -4.52
CA LEU A 325 -9.94 2.36 -5.54
C LEU A 325 -9.06 1.24 -5.01
N HIS A 326 -8.55 1.39 -3.78
CA HIS A 326 -7.62 0.44 -3.16
C HIS A 326 -8.29 -0.58 -2.23
N LYS A 327 -9.63 -0.60 -2.16
CA LYS A 327 -10.36 -1.61 -1.40
C LYS A 327 -10.10 -3.02 -1.95
N GLU A 328 -9.85 -3.97 -1.07
CA GLU A 328 -9.90 -5.41 -1.38
C GLU A 328 -11.35 -5.85 -1.47
N TYR A 329 -11.88 -5.94 -2.69
CA TYR A 329 -13.30 -6.23 -2.94
C TYR A 329 -13.69 -7.69 -2.68
N SER A 330 -12.74 -8.59 -2.49
CA SER A 330 -13.01 -9.97 -2.07
C SER A 330 -13.32 -10.10 -0.58
N THR A 331 -13.13 -9.04 0.22
CA THR A 331 -13.39 -9.04 1.67
C THR A 331 -14.83 -8.64 2.00
N GLN A 332 -15.32 -9.11 3.14
CA GLN A 332 -16.66 -8.76 3.65
C GLN A 332 -16.61 -7.47 4.51
N GLN A 333 -15.99 -6.42 3.99
CA GLN A 333 -15.84 -5.14 4.67
C GLN A 333 -16.13 -3.99 3.71
N TYR A 334 -16.80 -2.95 4.17
CA TYR A 334 -17.09 -1.74 3.38
C TYR A 334 -16.01 -0.67 3.54
N VAL A 335 -16.03 0.36 2.70
CA VAL A 335 -15.23 1.57 2.90
C VAL A 335 -15.90 2.43 3.95
N GLY A 336 -15.23 2.63 5.10
CA GLY A 336 -15.74 3.43 6.21
C GLY A 336 -15.11 4.82 6.25
N ILE A 337 -15.93 5.88 6.30
CA ILE A 337 -15.48 7.26 6.54
C ILE A 337 -16.19 7.75 7.80
N TYR A 338 -15.41 8.00 8.85
CA TYR A 338 -15.92 8.40 10.16
C TYR A 338 -15.62 9.88 10.39
N ILE A 339 -16.65 10.69 10.57
CA ILE A 339 -16.55 12.13 10.78
C ILE A 339 -16.87 12.43 12.23
N TYR A 340 -15.83 12.75 12.98
CA TYR A 340 -15.89 13.23 14.35
C TYR A 340 -15.88 14.76 14.41
N LYS A 341 -16.00 15.29 15.61
CA LYS A 341 -16.02 16.74 15.83
C LYS A 341 -14.70 17.41 15.46
N ASP A 342 -13.59 16.73 15.69
CA ASP A 342 -12.23 17.25 15.57
C ASP A 342 -11.37 16.52 14.52
N HIS A 343 -11.81 15.39 13.99
CA HIS A 343 -11.08 14.63 12.97
C HIS A 343 -11.97 13.80 12.07
N ILE A 344 -11.42 13.36 10.95
CA ILE A 344 -12.03 12.42 10.01
C ILE A 344 -11.10 11.21 9.88
N CYS A 345 -11.66 9.99 10.01
CA CYS A 345 -10.95 8.74 9.74
C CYS A 345 -11.46 8.12 8.43
N PHE A 346 -10.54 7.74 7.55
CA PHE A 346 -10.80 6.99 6.32
C PHE A 346 -10.24 5.59 6.50
N ILE A 347 -11.10 4.57 6.44
CA ILE A 347 -10.71 3.19 6.78
C ILE A 347 -10.88 2.27 5.57
N ASN A 348 -9.79 1.61 5.23
CA ASN A 348 -9.73 0.50 4.29
C ASN A 348 -9.29 -0.77 5.02
N HIS A 349 -10.03 -1.86 4.85
CA HIS A 349 -9.74 -3.13 5.52
C HIS A 349 -8.72 -3.99 4.74
N ASN A 350 -7.66 -3.34 4.27
CA ASN A 350 -6.46 -3.95 3.71
C ASN A 350 -5.28 -2.98 3.81
N ARG A 351 -4.07 -3.52 3.77
CA ARG A 351 -2.85 -2.72 3.74
C ARG A 351 -2.53 -2.22 2.33
N PRO A 352 -1.70 -1.17 2.20
CA PRO A 352 -1.12 -0.82 0.91
C PRO A 352 -0.30 -2.00 0.38
N LEU A 353 -0.34 -2.19 -0.95
CA LEU A 353 0.48 -3.23 -1.56
C LEU A 353 1.97 -2.85 -1.55
N PRO A 354 2.87 -3.81 -1.33
CA PRO A 354 4.30 -3.58 -1.50
C PRO A 354 4.60 -2.99 -2.90
N PRO A 355 5.58 -2.07 -3.00
CA PRO A 355 6.58 -1.71 -1.99
C PRO A 355 6.14 -0.59 -1.01
N VAL A 356 4.93 -0.07 -1.12
CA VAL A 356 4.43 0.99 -0.24
C VAL A 356 4.12 0.42 1.14
N THR A 357 4.61 1.07 2.18
CA THR A 357 4.33 0.73 3.58
C THR A 357 3.57 1.87 4.27
N ILE A 358 2.93 1.59 5.40
CA ILE A 358 2.30 2.64 6.24
C ILE A 358 3.33 3.67 6.70
N GLU A 359 4.54 3.25 7.04
CA GLU A 359 5.63 4.16 7.39
C GLU A 359 6.00 5.07 6.22
N ASP A 360 6.05 4.53 5.00
CA ASP A 360 6.24 5.34 3.80
C ASP A 360 5.11 6.35 3.60
N MET A 361 3.86 5.94 3.86
CA MET A 361 2.71 6.83 3.77
C MET A 361 2.80 7.98 4.79
N ASN A 362 3.39 7.77 5.97
CA ASN A 362 3.63 8.83 6.94
C ASN A 362 4.82 9.74 6.57
N THR A 363 5.93 9.16 6.12
CA THR A 363 7.22 9.86 6.00
C THR A 363 7.51 10.42 4.60
N LYS A 364 6.97 9.79 3.53
CA LYS A 364 7.22 10.18 2.14
C LYS A 364 6.07 11.00 1.56
N THR A 365 6.39 11.82 0.59
CA THR A 365 5.40 12.57 -0.22
C THR A 365 5.26 12.01 -1.62
N GLU A 366 6.24 11.24 -2.08
CA GLU A 366 6.27 10.65 -3.42
C GLU A 366 6.57 9.15 -3.34
N PHE A 367 5.90 8.41 -4.22
CA PHE A 367 6.05 6.96 -4.34
C PHE A 367 6.43 6.66 -5.78
N GLN A 368 7.64 6.19 -6.03
CA GLN A 368 8.14 5.87 -7.37
C GLN A 368 7.57 4.55 -7.88
N ASP A 369 7.61 3.53 -7.02
CA ASP A 369 7.11 2.20 -7.33
C ASP A 369 5.74 1.98 -6.68
N ARG A 370 4.76 1.52 -7.47
CA ARG A 370 3.38 1.32 -7.01
C ARG A 370 2.76 0.13 -7.66
N ASN A 371 2.03 -0.60 -6.84
CA ASN A 371 1.15 -1.64 -7.31
C ASN A 371 -0.30 -1.26 -7.02
N TYR A 372 -1.16 -1.62 -7.94
CA TYR A 372 -2.61 -1.44 -7.80
C TYR A 372 -3.26 -2.81 -7.67
N LEU A 373 -4.04 -2.98 -6.61
CA LEU A 373 -4.83 -4.19 -6.40
C LEU A 373 -5.89 -4.34 -7.50
N ASN A 374 -6.50 -3.23 -7.88
CA ASN A 374 -7.61 -3.16 -8.83
C ASN A 374 -7.17 -2.41 -10.09
N LYS A 375 -6.37 -3.07 -10.95
CA LYS A 375 -5.76 -2.43 -12.13
C LYS A 375 -6.80 -1.88 -13.11
N GLU A 376 -7.85 -2.65 -13.38
CA GLU A 376 -8.93 -2.25 -14.29
C GLU A 376 -9.67 -1.02 -13.75
N LEU A 377 -9.99 -1.02 -12.46
CA LEU A 377 -10.65 0.12 -11.82
C LEU A 377 -9.78 1.37 -11.85
N LYS A 378 -8.47 1.21 -11.64
CA LYS A 378 -7.51 2.32 -11.72
C LYS A 378 -7.52 2.98 -13.10
N GLU A 379 -7.46 2.18 -14.19
CA GLU A 379 -7.52 2.72 -15.55
C GLU A 379 -8.87 3.40 -15.84
N MET A 380 -9.97 2.84 -15.35
CA MET A 380 -11.29 3.41 -15.55
C MET A 380 -11.49 4.71 -14.75
N PHE A 381 -11.01 4.78 -13.50
CA PHE A 381 -11.04 6.00 -12.70
C PHE A 381 -10.15 7.10 -13.27
N PHE A 382 -8.98 6.71 -13.82
CA PHE A 382 -8.10 7.64 -14.52
C PHE A 382 -8.78 8.23 -15.76
N SER A 383 -9.45 7.39 -16.57
CA SER A 383 -10.18 7.83 -17.75
C SER A 383 -11.36 8.76 -17.43
N LEU A 384 -11.92 8.66 -16.22
CA LEU A 384 -12.98 9.55 -15.70
C LEU A 384 -12.44 10.83 -15.03
N ASP A 385 -11.13 11.08 -15.04
CA ASP A 385 -10.47 12.18 -14.31
C ASP A 385 -10.74 12.17 -12.79
N LEU A 386 -11.14 11.01 -12.23
CA LEU A 386 -11.35 10.86 -10.79
C LEU A 386 -10.04 10.70 -10.02
N ILE A 387 -9.00 10.24 -10.69
CA ILE A 387 -7.63 10.17 -10.17
C ILE A 387 -6.65 10.75 -11.19
N GLN A 388 -5.51 11.24 -10.71
CA GLN A 388 -4.43 11.69 -11.58
C GLN A 388 -3.38 10.57 -11.75
N SER A 389 -2.70 10.59 -12.90
CA SER A 389 -1.54 9.72 -13.13
C SER A 389 -0.41 9.98 -12.12
N TYR A 390 0.48 9.01 -11.98
CA TYR A 390 1.70 9.08 -11.15
C TYR A 390 1.50 9.09 -9.63
N GLY A 391 0.35 8.57 -9.08
CA GLY A 391 0.10 8.41 -7.63
C GLY A 391 0.28 9.69 -6.83
N SER A 392 -0.17 10.77 -7.39
CA SER A 392 -0.10 12.09 -6.77
C SER A 392 -1.14 12.29 -5.66
N GLY A 393 -2.07 11.34 -5.45
CA GLY A 393 -3.20 11.50 -4.54
C GLY A 393 -2.79 11.80 -3.09
N ILE A 394 -1.97 10.94 -2.48
CA ILE A 394 -1.48 11.19 -1.10
C ILE A 394 -0.66 12.47 -1.03
N ARG A 395 0.17 12.76 -2.04
CA ARG A 395 0.93 14.00 -2.11
C ARG A 395 0.02 15.23 -2.12
N ARG A 396 -1.06 15.18 -2.94
CA ARG A 396 -2.04 16.28 -3.03
C ARG A 396 -2.82 16.45 -1.74
N ALA A 397 -3.23 15.35 -1.10
CA ALA A 397 -3.89 15.40 0.20
C ALA A 397 -2.98 16.02 1.27
N LYS A 398 -1.73 15.56 1.39
CA LYS A 398 -0.73 16.14 2.31
C LYS A 398 -0.46 17.61 2.01
N LYS A 399 -0.32 17.97 0.72
CA LYS A 399 -0.12 19.35 0.30
C LYS A 399 -1.31 20.23 0.67
N ALA A 400 -2.53 19.76 0.44
CA ALA A 400 -3.75 20.51 0.80
C ALA A 400 -3.84 20.78 2.31
N MET A 401 -3.47 19.78 3.16
CA MET A 401 -3.38 19.99 4.60
C MET A 401 -2.32 21.03 4.98
N ALA A 402 -1.13 20.94 4.38
CA ALA A 402 -0.05 21.89 4.63
C ALA A 402 -0.41 23.33 4.14
N ASP A 403 -0.98 23.47 2.95
CA ASP A 403 -1.41 24.77 2.40
C ASP A 403 -2.50 25.44 3.27
N ASN A 404 -3.34 24.62 3.94
CA ASN A 404 -4.35 25.08 4.89
C ASN A 404 -3.79 25.28 6.32
N SER A 405 -2.49 25.05 6.54
CA SER A 405 -1.88 25.03 7.87
C SER A 405 -2.56 24.08 8.86
N SER A 406 -3.13 22.98 8.36
CA SER A 406 -3.75 21.92 9.16
C SER A 406 -2.71 20.92 9.67
N PRO A 407 -2.98 20.18 10.75
CA PRO A 407 -2.13 19.08 11.19
C PRO A 407 -1.85 18.08 10.08
N ALA A 408 -0.68 17.43 10.12
CA ALA A 408 -0.32 16.44 9.10
C ALA A 408 -1.24 15.21 9.16
N LEU A 409 -1.46 14.57 7.99
CA LEU A 409 -2.17 13.29 7.94
C LEU A 409 -1.40 12.21 8.69
N ILE A 410 -2.12 11.38 9.42
CA ILE A 410 -1.57 10.22 10.14
C ILE A 410 -2.13 8.95 9.47
N PHE A 411 -1.24 8.01 9.15
CA PHE A 411 -1.59 6.71 8.60
C PHE A 411 -1.26 5.60 9.60
N GLU A 412 -2.19 4.68 9.79
CA GLU A 412 -2.11 3.57 10.74
C GLU A 412 -2.51 2.24 10.06
N PRO A 413 -2.12 1.08 10.63
CA PRO A 413 -1.49 0.88 11.94
C PRO A 413 0.05 1.00 11.88
N ASN A 414 0.67 1.31 13.01
CA ASN A 414 2.13 1.36 13.16
C ASN A 414 2.73 -0.02 13.52
N ASN A 415 2.04 -1.10 13.20
CA ASN A 415 2.49 -2.48 13.46
C ASN A 415 2.27 -3.35 12.21
N ASP A 416 2.83 -4.56 12.19
CA ASP A 416 2.76 -5.50 11.06
C ASP A 416 1.70 -6.61 11.26
N VAL A 417 0.84 -6.48 12.25
CA VAL A 417 -0.16 -7.51 12.62
C VAL A 417 -1.55 -7.17 12.08
N ASP A 418 -1.96 -5.91 12.23
CA ASP A 418 -3.31 -5.47 11.87
C ASP A 418 -3.46 -5.26 10.36
N ASP A 419 -4.57 -5.73 9.80
CA ASP A 419 -4.83 -5.75 8.37
C ASP A 419 -5.82 -4.67 7.95
N TYR A 420 -5.43 -3.41 8.12
CA TYR A 420 -6.19 -2.26 7.62
C TYR A 420 -5.24 -1.10 7.28
N THR A 421 -5.78 -0.11 6.60
CA THR A 421 -5.18 1.21 6.43
C THR A 421 -6.18 2.25 6.90
N MET A 422 -5.80 3.06 7.88
CA MET A 422 -6.59 4.19 8.34
C MET A 422 -5.81 5.47 8.11
N ALA A 423 -6.45 6.45 7.47
CA ALA A 423 -5.92 7.81 7.36
C ALA A 423 -6.74 8.73 8.27
N THR A 424 -6.07 9.45 9.18
CA THR A 424 -6.69 10.41 10.07
C THR A 424 -6.31 11.83 9.68
N ALA A 425 -7.34 12.69 9.49
CA ALA A 425 -7.22 14.10 9.19
C ALA A 425 -7.82 14.93 10.31
N TYR A 426 -6.99 15.62 11.08
CA TYR A 426 -7.46 16.53 12.13
C TYR A 426 -7.96 17.85 11.56
N ILE A 427 -8.95 18.44 12.24
CA ILE A 427 -9.48 19.78 11.91
C ILE A 427 -8.36 20.82 12.02
N ASN A 428 -8.45 21.89 11.24
CA ASN A 428 -7.53 23.01 11.35
C ASN A 428 -7.69 23.70 12.72
N ASP A 429 -6.58 23.90 13.44
CA ASP A 429 -6.57 24.45 14.80
C ASP A 429 -7.13 25.88 14.87
N GLU A 430 -6.81 26.72 13.86
CA GLU A 430 -7.29 28.09 13.81
C GLU A 430 -8.80 28.13 13.53
N PHE A 431 -9.29 27.28 12.62
CA PHE A 431 -10.71 27.10 12.36
C PHE A 431 -11.46 26.67 13.65
N ALA A 432 -10.93 25.65 14.32
CA ALA A 432 -11.53 25.13 15.57
C ALA A 432 -11.60 26.18 16.66
N ARG A 433 -10.55 27.01 16.80
CA ARG A 433 -10.49 28.11 17.76
C ARG A 433 -11.55 29.17 17.45
N VAL A 434 -11.62 29.65 16.20
CA VAL A 434 -12.59 30.68 15.80
C VAL A 434 -14.03 30.18 15.99
N LYS A 435 -14.29 28.94 15.61
CA LYS A 435 -15.60 28.30 15.82
C LYS A 435 -15.97 28.21 17.30
N ALA A 436 -15.04 27.88 18.17
CA ALA A 436 -15.26 27.80 19.61
C ALA A 436 -15.53 29.20 20.22
N GLU A 437 -14.88 30.25 19.72
CA GLU A 437 -15.12 31.64 20.11
C GLU A 437 -16.52 32.09 19.69
N GLU A 438 -16.96 31.78 18.45
CA GLU A 438 -18.32 32.08 17.96
C GLU A 438 -19.41 31.35 18.76
N GLU A 439 -19.18 30.10 19.14
CA GLU A 439 -20.10 29.32 19.95
C GLU A 439 -20.11 29.76 21.44
N GLY A 440 -19.32 30.79 21.80
CA GLY A 440 -19.20 31.29 23.18
C GLY A 440 -18.54 30.30 24.14
N ARG A 441 -17.83 29.31 23.59
CA ARG A 441 -17.11 28.29 24.36
C ARG A 441 -15.68 28.75 24.59
N SER A 442 -15.37 29.17 25.82
CA SER A 442 -13.97 29.36 26.23
C SER A 442 -13.23 28.03 26.20
N LEU A 443 -12.11 27.95 25.46
CA LEU A 443 -11.19 26.81 25.46
C LEU A 443 -10.66 26.46 26.87
N ALA A 444 -10.83 27.33 27.87
CA ALA A 444 -10.50 27.10 29.28
C ALA A 444 -11.48 26.18 30.03
N GLY A 445 -12.58 25.72 29.39
CA GLY A 445 -13.62 24.90 29.98
C GLY A 445 -13.47 23.37 29.85
N SER A 446 -12.62 22.88 28.97
CA SER A 446 -12.29 21.44 28.86
C SER A 446 -11.18 21.12 29.87
N GLY A 447 -11.57 20.56 31.04
CA GLY A 447 -10.75 20.38 32.24
C GLY A 447 -9.44 19.62 32.04
N PHE A 448 -8.39 20.33 31.69
CA PHE A 448 -7.02 19.93 32.02
C PHE A 448 -6.65 20.59 33.37
N LYS A 449 -6.76 19.85 34.45
CA LYS A 449 -6.14 20.23 35.69
C LYS A 449 -4.63 20.22 35.49
N ASN A 450 -4.03 21.43 35.53
CA ASN A 450 -2.58 21.57 35.67
C ASN A 450 -2.15 20.93 36.98
N GLY A 451 -1.58 19.74 36.90
CA GLY A 451 -0.70 19.20 37.91
C GLY A 451 0.72 19.62 37.56
N THR A 452 1.22 20.63 38.25
CA THR A 452 2.65 20.92 38.29
C THR A 452 3.38 19.69 38.84
N GLU A 453 4.25 19.10 38.02
CA GLU A 453 5.57 18.61 38.47
C GLU A 453 6.41 18.10 37.26
N ASN A 454 7.68 18.41 37.36
CA ASN A 454 8.76 18.24 36.38
C ASN A 454 8.88 16.82 35.80
N GLY A 455 9.06 16.74 34.47
CA GLY A 455 9.50 15.52 33.80
C GLY A 455 9.52 15.70 32.28
N THR A 456 10.71 15.85 31.75
CA THR A 456 11.03 15.73 30.33
C THR A 456 10.58 14.37 29.80
N GLU A 457 9.53 14.31 28.96
CA GLU A 457 9.29 13.16 28.10
C GLU A 457 8.55 13.57 26.83
N ASN A 458 9.01 13.00 25.71
CA ASN A 458 8.51 13.15 24.35
C ASN A 458 7.03 12.78 24.26
N GLY A 459 6.19 13.75 23.91
CA GLY A 459 4.74 13.53 23.76
C GLY A 459 4.41 12.88 22.40
N THR A 460 4.19 11.58 22.41
CA THR A 460 3.30 10.90 21.48
C THR A 460 1.90 10.92 22.11
N GLU A 461 1.05 11.81 21.67
CA GLU A 461 -0.35 11.81 22.10
C GLU A 461 -1.05 10.56 21.57
N ARG A 462 -1.66 9.81 22.47
CA ARG A 462 -2.35 8.54 22.23
C ARG A 462 -3.74 8.80 21.64
N ILE A 463 -4.11 7.99 20.65
CA ILE A 463 -5.50 7.84 20.19
C ILE A 463 -6.40 7.55 21.41
N PRO A 464 -7.60 8.13 21.49
CA PRO A 464 -8.54 7.81 22.56
C PRO A 464 -8.79 6.30 22.63
N GLU A 465 -8.63 5.71 23.80
CA GLU A 465 -8.82 4.27 24.06
C GLU A 465 -10.18 3.74 23.59
N ALA A 466 -11.19 4.63 23.50
CA ALA A 466 -12.52 4.31 22.96
C ALA A 466 -12.51 3.93 21.47
N ALA A 467 -11.65 4.56 20.66
CA ALA A 467 -11.53 4.23 19.24
C ALA A 467 -10.81 2.90 19.03
N ILE A 468 -9.79 2.62 19.85
CA ILE A 468 -9.06 1.34 19.85
C ILE A 468 -9.96 0.22 20.36
N ALA A 469 -10.73 0.44 21.44
CA ALA A 469 -11.67 -0.54 21.99
C ALA A 469 -12.82 -0.86 21.04
N PHE A 470 -13.32 0.13 20.28
CA PHE A 470 -14.34 -0.09 19.25
C PHE A 470 -13.80 -0.94 18.11
N LEU A 471 -12.61 -0.63 17.59
CA LEU A 471 -11.96 -1.40 16.52
C LEU A 471 -11.64 -2.84 16.99
N GLN A 472 -11.16 -3.04 18.20
CA GLN A 472 -10.87 -4.36 18.76
C GLN A 472 -12.15 -5.19 18.97
N ASN A 473 -13.23 -4.60 19.44
CA ASN A 473 -14.51 -5.29 19.63
C ASN A 473 -15.19 -5.64 18.30
N TYR A 474 -15.03 -4.83 17.26
CA TYR A 474 -15.62 -5.08 15.95
C TYR A 474 -14.81 -6.08 15.11
N LEU A 475 -13.49 -6.12 15.28
CA LEU A 475 -12.60 -7.06 14.58
C LEU A 475 -12.56 -8.46 15.20
N HIS A 476 -12.97 -8.63 16.46
CA HIS A 476 -12.90 -9.89 17.20
C HIS A 476 -14.25 -10.46 17.68
N ALA A 477 -15.38 -9.87 17.31
CA ALA A 477 -16.68 -10.42 17.65
C ALA A 477 -16.93 -11.74 16.89
N PRO A 478 -17.05 -12.91 17.59
CA PRO A 478 -17.42 -14.14 16.91
C PRO A 478 -18.88 -14.03 16.45
N TRP A 479 -19.11 -14.30 15.18
CA TRP A 479 -20.42 -14.39 14.58
C TRP A 479 -21.22 -15.54 15.24
N THR A 480 -22.11 -15.23 16.14
CA THR A 480 -23.18 -16.16 16.55
C THR A 480 -24.36 -15.93 15.60
N GLY A 481 -24.42 -16.72 14.53
CA GLY A 481 -25.59 -16.80 13.67
C GLY A 481 -26.77 -17.33 14.46
N GLY A 482 -27.74 -16.47 14.72
CA GLY A 482 -29.07 -16.84 15.17
C GLY A 482 -29.99 -16.97 13.95
N CYS A 483 -30.31 -18.21 13.56
CA CYS A 483 -31.47 -18.48 12.74
C CYS A 483 -32.74 -18.21 13.58
N GLY A 484 -33.64 -17.40 13.02
CA GLY A 484 -34.98 -17.18 13.54
C GLY A 484 -35.75 -16.37 12.52
#